data_77b1a057582f9a7c1fb35315fc7deca1
#
_entry.id   77b1a057582f9a7c1fb35315fc7deca1
#
_cell.length_a   1.000
_cell.length_b   1.000
_cell.length_c   1.000
_cell.angle_alpha   90.00
_cell.angle_beta   90.00
_cell.angle_gamma   90.00
#
_symmetry.space_group_name_H-M   'P 1'
#
loop_
_entity.id
_entity.type
_entity.pdbx_description
1 polymer ?
#
loop_
_entity_poly.entity_id
_entity_poly.type
_entity_poly.pdbx_seq_one_letter_code
_entity_poly.pdbx_strand_id
1 'polypeptide(L)'
;VTSAAEAANRPELAAFAVLVLSVQKFFGIPISTFCIRKELRIKRGSGFFKSNTVEEKSSLKLPSMRIFKETPKNLRSNTIYICKVALVACIADFVGKATLIPGSSPANYILNPNIAYLLFGLIFARIGFLEKDIFAKANSSGIITFGLLLMLPGSLATLSPSGLLSMIVPVFGILLICSIGIIVICGIVGKVLGCSPYTSAAVGVTCMLAYPATQIITTEGVDSFEWEGDERQKAMDYILPKMIIGGFVTVTIASVAFASIIGPIIF
;
A
#
# COMPACT_ATOMS: atom_id res chain seq x y z
N VAL A 1 2.00 -10.45 11.41
CA VAL A 1 2.95 -11.56 11.26
C VAL A 1 4.09 -11.42 12.27
N THR A 2 4.79 -10.27 12.34
CA THR A 2 5.91 -10.07 13.29
C THR A 2 5.47 -10.26 14.75
N SER A 3 4.40 -9.59 15.16
CA SER A 3 3.84 -9.73 16.52
C SER A 3 3.34 -11.15 16.81
N ALA A 4 2.81 -11.86 15.85
CA ALA A 4 2.40 -13.26 16.01
C ALA A 4 3.61 -14.19 16.16
N ALA A 5 4.68 -13.96 15.38
CA ALA A 5 5.91 -14.72 15.50
C ALA A 5 6.62 -14.49 16.84
N GLU A 6 6.61 -13.25 17.34
CA GLU A 6 7.14 -12.92 18.68
C GLU A 6 6.31 -13.58 19.79
N ALA A 7 4.99 -13.54 19.70
CA ALA A 7 4.09 -14.21 20.65
C ALA A 7 4.26 -15.73 20.64
N ALA A 8 4.60 -16.33 19.49
CA ALA A 8 4.91 -17.74 19.33
C ALA A 8 6.36 -18.10 19.75
N ASN A 9 7.09 -17.16 20.33
CA ASN A 9 8.50 -17.31 20.75
C ASN A 9 9.46 -17.71 19.60
N ARG A 10 9.18 -17.17 18.38
CA ARG A 10 9.98 -17.36 17.16
C ARG A 10 10.51 -16.03 16.62
N PRO A 11 11.44 -15.37 17.32
CA PRO A 11 11.95 -14.05 16.91
C PRO A 11 12.66 -14.08 15.55
N GLU A 12 13.22 -15.23 15.16
CA GLU A 12 13.87 -15.39 13.84
C GLU A 12 12.90 -15.18 12.67
N LEU A 13 11.65 -15.67 12.80
CA LEU A 13 10.63 -15.48 11.77
C LEU A 13 10.12 -14.04 11.72
N ALA A 14 10.04 -13.37 12.88
CA ALA A 14 9.72 -11.95 12.92
C ALA A 14 10.78 -11.12 12.20
N ALA A 15 12.03 -11.39 12.49
CA ALA A 15 13.17 -10.73 11.86
C ALA A 15 13.27 -11.02 10.35
N PHE A 16 13.02 -12.26 9.94
CA PHE A 16 12.95 -12.63 8.52
C PHE A 16 11.87 -11.84 7.79
N ALA A 17 10.67 -11.70 8.38
CA ALA A 17 9.58 -10.91 7.78
C ALA A 17 9.96 -9.43 7.64
N VAL A 18 10.64 -8.84 8.63
CA VAL A 18 11.12 -7.46 8.56
C VAL A 18 12.19 -7.29 7.49
N LEU A 19 13.11 -8.25 7.37
CA LEU A 19 14.15 -8.23 6.35
C LEU A 19 13.53 -8.30 4.94
N VAL A 20 12.54 -9.17 4.73
CA VAL A 20 11.76 -9.23 3.48
C VAL A 20 11.12 -7.89 3.17
N LEU A 21 10.42 -7.26 4.13
CA LEU A 21 9.78 -5.95 3.96
C LEU A 21 10.77 -4.83 3.62
N SER A 22 11.98 -4.91 4.13
CA SER A 22 13.04 -3.92 3.87
C SER A 22 13.65 -4.09 2.48
N VAL A 23 13.93 -5.34 2.08
CA VAL A 23 14.65 -5.67 0.85
C VAL A 23 13.73 -5.69 -0.38
N GLN A 24 12.44 -6.02 -0.23
CA GLN A 24 11.50 -6.15 -1.35
C GLN A 24 11.43 -4.93 -2.26
N LYS A 25 11.68 -3.73 -1.73
CA LYS A 25 11.66 -2.48 -2.51
C LYS A 25 12.75 -2.46 -3.59
N PHE A 26 13.89 -3.10 -3.33
CA PHE A 26 14.98 -3.21 -4.32
C PHE A 26 14.57 -4.02 -5.55
N PHE A 27 13.62 -4.94 -5.40
CA PHE A 27 13.02 -5.67 -6.52
C PHE A 27 11.83 -4.92 -7.11
N GLY A 28 10.97 -4.39 -6.25
CA GLY A 28 9.74 -3.71 -6.66
C GLY A 28 9.99 -2.44 -7.49
N ILE A 29 10.97 -1.61 -7.10
CA ILE A 29 11.27 -0.33 -7.77
C ILE A 29 11.68 -0.53 -9.23
N PRO A 30 12.72 -1.31 -9.56
CA PRO A 30 13.16 -1.45 -10.95
C PRO A 30 12.11 -2.15 -11.82
N ILE A 31 11.41 -3.15 -11.30
CA ILE A 31 10.39 -3.89 -12.05
C ILE A 31 9.20 -2.96 -12.36
N SER A 32 8.70 -2.24 -11.36
CA SER A 32 7.58 -1.32 -11.55
C SER A 32 7.94 -0.20 -12.53
N THR A 33 9.12 0.41 -12.37
CA THR A 33 9.61 1.47 -13.27
C THR A 33 9.72 0.95 -14.71
N PHE A 34 10.27 -0.24 -14.90
CA PHE A 34 10.37 -0.86 -16.24
C PHE A 34 8.98 -1.07 -16.84
N CYS A 35 8.04 -1.64 -16.10
CA CYS A 35 6.69 -1.90 -16.58
C CYS A 35 5.95 -0.61 -16.93
N ILE A 36 6.02 0.42 -16.08
CA ILE A 36 5.41 1.73 -16.32
C ILE A 36 5.98 2.36 -17.58
N ARG A 37 7.31 2.46 -17.68
CA ARG A 37 7.96 3.05 -18.86
C ARG A 37 7.64 2.29 -20.14
N LYS A 38 7.59 0.97 -20.09
CA LYS A 38 7.24 0.15 -21.27
C LYS A 38 5.81 0.40 -21.72
N GLU A 39 4.86 0.44 -20.77
CA GLU A 39 3.46 0.77 -21.06
C GLU A 39 3.32 2.15 -21.70
N LEU A 40 3.90 3.17 -21.06
CA LEU A 40 3.82 4.54 -21.55
C LEU A 40 4.46 4.71 -22.93
N ARG A 41 5.57 4.02 -23.18
CA ARG A 41 6.21 4.02 -24.50
C ARG A 41 5.30 3.44 -25.58
N ILE A 42 4.64 2.32 -25.31
CA ILE A 42 3.70 1.67 -26.24
C ILE A 42 2.50 2.59 -26.49
N LYS A 43 1.90 3.14 -25.45
CA LYS A 43 0.74 4.03 -25.56
C LYS A 43 1.07 5.34 -26.24
N ARG A 44 2.25 5.92 -25.99
CA ARG A 44 2.72 7.11 -26.69
C ARG A 44 2.93 6.83 -28.18
N GLY A 45 3.59 5.70 -28.52
CA GLY A 45 3.82 5.29 -29.90
C GLY A 45 2.53 5.05 -30.71
N SER A 46 1.46 4.62 -30.06
CA SER A 46 0.13 4.46 -30.68
C SER A 46 -0.68 5.77 -30.79
N GLY A 47 -0.13 6.90 -30.32
CA GLY A 47 -0.84 8.20 -30.32
C GLY A 47 -1.98 8.28 -29.30
N PHE A 48 -2.05 7.35 -28.35
CA PHE A 48 -3.14 7.26 -27.37
C PHE A 48 -3.35 8.54 -26.58
N PHE A 49 -2.28 9.25 -26.23
CA PHE A 49 -2.36 10.50 -25.46
C PHE A 49 -2.62 11.74 -26.31
N LYS A 50 -2.47 11.64 -27.67
CA LYS A 50 -2.79 12.72 -28.62
C LYS A 50 -4.29 12.80 -28.91
N SER A 51 -5.01 11.69 -28.86
CA SER A 51 -6.44 11.67 -29.05
C SER A 51 -7.19 12.22 -27.83
N ASN A 52 -8.26 12.99 -28.08
CA ASN A 52 -9.07 13.59 -27.00
C ASN A 52 -9.97 12.59 -26.25
N THR A 53 -9.88 11.31 -26.59
CA THR A 53 -10.66 10.23 -25.98
C THR A 53 -9.87 9.47 -24.91
N VAL A 54 -9.39 10.16 -23.90
CA VAL A 54 -9.22 9.51 -22.61
C VAL A 54 -10.60 9.54 -21.96
N GLU A 55 -11.50 8.65 -22.41
CA GLU A 55 -12.75 8.42 -21.71
C GLU A 55 -12.43 8.01 -20.28
N GLU A 56 -12.89 8.82 -19.34
CA GLU A 56 -13.04 8.51 -17.91
C GLU A 56 -13.91 7.26 -17.69
N LYS A 57 -13.47 6.10 -18.15
CA LYS A 57 -14.10 4.82 -17.81
C LYS A 57 -13.39 4.13 -16.69
N SER A 58 -13.18 4.78 -15.55
CA SER A 58 -12.88 4.09 -14.30
C SER A 58 -12.84 5.02 -13.08
N SER A 59 -13.77 5.88 -12.92
CA SER A 59 -14.16 6.24 -11.57
C SER A 59 -15.49 5.51 -11.30
N LEU A 60 -15.45 4.42 -10.57
CA LEU A 60 -16.58 3.99 -9.77
C LEU A 60 -16.94 5.20 -8.91
N LYS A 61 -17.80 6.07 -9.43
CA LYS A 61 -18.45 7.14 -8.64
C LYS A 61 -19.40 6.45 -7.68
N LEU A 62 -18.81 5.81 -6.66
CA LEU A 62 -19.56 5.37 -5.51
C LEU A 62 -20.17 6.64 -4.91
N PRO A 63 -21.48 6.70 -4.72
CA PRO A 63 -22.14 7.89 -4.18
C PRO A 63 -21.46 8.29 -2.88
N SER A 64 -20.93 9.50 -2.85
CA SER A 64 -20.28 10.05 -1.64
C SER A 64 -21.40 10.34 -0.64
N MET A 65 -21.60 9.47 0.34
CA MET A 65 -22.47 9.76 1.49
C MET A 65 -21.74 10.70 2.46
N ARG A 66 -21.45 11.92 2.02
CA ARG A 66 -20.84 12.94 2.88
C ARG A 66 -21.89 13.46 3.85
N ILE A 67 -21.89 12.95 5.07
CA ILE A 67 -22.72 13.44 6.18
C ILE A 67 -22.03 14.67 6.81
N PHE A 68 -20.70 14.65 6.91
CA PHE A 68 -19.93 15.77 7.46
C PHE A 68 -19.45 16.68 6.34
N LYS A 69 -19.65 17.99 6.53
CA LYS A 69 -19.06 19.04 5.68
C LYS A 69 -17.58 19.17 5.97
N GLU A 70 -16.83 19.68 5.00
CA GLU A 70 -15.42 20.00 5.21
C GLU A 70 -15.22 20.93 6.42
N THR A 71 -14.07 20.76 7.09
CA THR A 71 -13.72 21.57 8.26
C THR A 71 -13.81 23.07 7.93
N PRO A 72 -14.58 23.87 8.68
CA PRO A 72 -14.68 25.30 8.48
C PRO A 72 -13.31 25.97 8.46
N LYS A 73 -13.15 27.02 7.66
CA LYS A 73 -11.84 27.69 7.48
C LYS A 73 -11.21 28.12 8.81
N ASN A 74 -12.00 28.52 9.79
CA ASN A 74 -11.55 28.95 11.11
C ASN A 74 -11.02 27.81 12.00
N LEU A 75 -11.34 26.55 11.66
CA LEU A 75 -10.91 25.35 12.40
C LEU A 75 -9.89 24.51 11.63
N ARG A 76 -9.37 25.00 10.53
CA ARG A 76 -8.32 24.32 9.75
C ARG A 76 -6.97 24.49 10.44
N SER A 77 -6.68 23.59 11.37
CA SER A 77 -5.40 23.51 12.08
C SER A 77 -4.81 22.12 11.93
N ASN A 78 -3.49 22.04 11.86
CA ASN A 78 -2.76 20.77 11.82
C ASN A 78 -3.17 19.85 12.99
N THR A 79 -3.31 20.44 14.17
CA THR A 79 -3.73 19.74 15.39
C THR A 79 -5.12 19.12 15.25
N ILE A 80 -6.09 19.85 14.69
CA ILE A 80 -7.46 19.34 14.52
C ILE A 80 -7.49 18.15 13.55
N TYR A 81 -6.73 18.21 12.48
CA TYR A 81 -6.64 17.09 11.54
C TYR A 81 -6.03 15.85 12.20
N ILE A 82 -4.95 16.02 12.98
CA ILE A 82 -4.33 14.92 13.73
C ILE A 82 -5.30 14.37 14.78
N CYS A 83 -6.00 15.23 15.53
CA CYS A 83 -7.00 14.80 16.50
C CYS A 83 -8.13 13.98 15.89
N LYS A 84 -8.62 14.35 14.69
CA LYS A 84 -9.62 13.57 13.97
C LYS A 84 -9.15 12.16 13.66
N VAL A 85 -7.91 12.03 13.16
CA VAL A 85 -7.30 10.71 12.87
C VAL A 85 -7.12 9.91 14.15
N ALA A 86 -6.58 10.53 15.21
CA ALA A 86 -6.36 9.88 16.50
C ALA A 86 -7.68 9.38 17.11
N LEU A 87 -8.76 10.19 17.03
CA LEU A 87 -10.06 9.78 17.53
C LEU A 87 -10.61 8.56 16.79
N VAL A 88 -10.51 8.52 15.45
CA VAL A 88 -10.93 7.36 14.67
C VAL A 88 -10.07 6.14 14.99
N ALA A 89 -8.76 6.32 15.17
CA ALA A 89 -7.86 5.25 15.56
C ALA A 89 -8.21 4.70 16.96
N CYS A 90 -8.50 5.56 17.93
CA CYS A 90 -8.94 5.13 19.27
C CYS A 90 -10.24 4.32 19.24
N ILE A 91 -11.22 4.77 18.45
CA ILE A 91 -12.49 4.05 18.28
C ILE A 91 -12.23 2.66 17.66
N ALA A 92 -11.41 2.60 16.61
CA ALA A 92 -11.08 1.36 15.93
C ALA A 92 -10.32 0.39 16.85
N ASP A 93 -9.38 0.90 17.65
CA ASP A 93 -8.63 0.11 18.64
C ASP A 93 -9.56 -0.47 19.72
N PHE A 94 -10.43 0.38 20.27
CA PHE A 94 -11.40 -0.04 21.26
C PHE A 94 -12.31 -1.15 20.74
N VAL A 95 -12.87 -0.98 19.55
CA VAL A 95 -13.74 -1.99 18.92
C VAL A 95 -12.94 -3.26 18.59
N GLY A 96 -11.73 -3.12 18.04
CA GLY A 96 -10.87 -4.26 17.74
C GLY A 96 -10.56 -5.08 19.00
N LYS A 97 -10.17 -4.42 20.09
CA LYS A 97 -9.87 -5.08 21.36
C LYS A 97 -11.09 -5.65 22.06
N ALA A 98 -12.26 -5.01 21.95
CA ALA A 98 -13.51 -5.52 22.50
C ALA A 98 -13.96 -6.85 21.85
N THR A 99 -13.43 -7.20 20.68
CA THR A 99 -13.72 -8.46 19.98
C THR A 99 -12.71 -9.57 20.30
N LEU A 100 -11.87 -9.39 21.32
CA LEU A 100 -10.95 -10.42 21.83
C LEU A 100 -11.74 -11.63 22.34
N ILE A 101 -11.36 -12.83 21.91
CA ILE A 101 -11.92 -14.08 22.41
C ILE A 101 -11.23 -14.44 23.72
N PRO A 102 -11.95 -14.43 24.88
CA PRO A 102 -11.33 -14.74 26.17
C PRO A 102 -10.77 -16.18 26.17
N GLY A 103 -9.55 -16.32 26.69
CA GLY A 103 -8.91 -17.63 26.87
C GLY A 103 -8.20 -18.18 25.63
N SER A 104 -8.12 -17.44 24.52
CA SER A 104 -7.31 -17.87 23.37
C SER A 104 -5.83 -17.47 23.55
N SER A 105 -4.93 -18.44 23.36
CA SER A 105 -3.47 -18.19 23.32
C SER A 105 -2.92 -18.88 22.05
N PRO A 106 -2.44 -18.13 21.06
CA PRO A 106 -2.28 -16.67 20.98
C PRO A 106 -3.63 -15.91 20.91
N ALA A 107 -3.61 -14.61 21.28
CA ALA A 107 -4.80 -13.77 21.32
C ALA A 107 -5.54 -13.73 19.97
N ASN A 108 -6.66 -14.41 19.87
CA ASN A 108 -7.52 -14.42 18.70
C ASN A 108 -8.62 -13.37 18.83
N TYR A 109 -8.88 -12.64 17.77
CA TYR A 109 -9.91 -11.61 17.70
C TYR A 109 -10.95 -12.01 16.67
N ILE A 110 -12.24 -11.78 16.95
CA ILE A 110 -13.30 -11.91 15.94
C ILE A 110 -13.07 -10.91 14.81
N LEU A 111 -12.70 -9.67 15.20
CA LEU A 111 -12.27 -8.62 14.28
C LEU A 111 -10.84 -8.21 14.63
N ASN A 112 -9.88 -8.61 13.80
CA ASN A 112 -8.48 -8.23 14.01
C ASN A 112 -8.36 -6.70 14.09
N PRO A 113 -7.67 -6.12 15.09
CA PRO A 113 -7.52 -4.67 15.26
C PRO A 113 -7.04 -3.95 14.01
N ASN A 114 -6.13 -4.57 13.22
CA ASN A 114 -5.65 -3.98 11.97
C ASN A 114 -6.77 -3.87 10.92
N ILE A 115 -7.68 -4.85 10.87
CA ILE A 115 -8.86 -4.78 10.00
C ILE A 115 -9.83 -3.72 10.51
N ALA A 116 -9.99 -3.60 11.83
CA ALA A 116 -10.80 -2.55 12.43
C ALA A 116 -10.28 -1.16 12.04
N TYR A 117 -8.98 -0.88 12.17
CA TYR A 117 -8.39 0.40 11.72
C TYR A 117 -8.70 0.71 10.26
N LEU A 118 -8.58 -0.28 9.38
CA LEU A 118 -8.88 -0.10 7.95
C LEU A 118 -10.36 0.20 7.72
N LEU A 119 -11.26 -0.60 8.30
CA LEU A 119 -12.70 -0.44 8.12
C LEU A 119 -13.19 0.90 8.65
N PHE A 120 -12.81 1.26 9.89
CA PHE A 120 -13.18 2.54 10.47
C PHE A 120 -12.59 3.70 9.69
N GLY A 121 -11.32 3.61 9.25
CA GLY A 121 -10.70 4.60 8.37
C GLY A 121 -11.50 4.82 7.09
N LEU A 122 -11.92 3.76 6.41
CA LEU A 122 -12.74 3.84 5.20
C LEU A 122 -14.14 4.39 5.46
N ILE A 123 -14.81 3.94 6.53
CA ILE A 123 -16.14 4.43 6.92
C ILE A 123 -16.09 5.92 7.22
N PHE A 124 -15.17 6.37 8.07
CA PHE A 124 -15.06 7.78 8.47
C PHE A 124 -14.58 8.68 7.31
N ALA A 125 -13.77 8.16 6.39
CA ALA A 125 -13.44 8.85 5.15
C ALA A 125 -14.68 8.98 4.24
N ARG A 126 -15.52 7.96 4.17
CA ARG A 126 -16.71 7.94 3.33
C ARG A 126 -17.80 8.89 3.80
N ILE A 127 -18.05 8.97 5.10
CA ILE A 127 -18.99 9.91 5.70
C ILE A 127 -18.46 11.35 5.72
N GLY A 128 -17.17 11.55 5.36
CA GLY A 128 -16.55 12.87 5.24
C GLY A 128 -15.94 13.41 6.54
N PHE A 129 -15.91 12.64 7.62
CA PHE A 129 -15.25 13.04 8.87
C PHE A 129 -13.72 13.10 8.71
N LEU A 130 -13.13 12.10 8.06
CA LEU A 130 -11.74 12.15 7.60
C LEU A 130 -11.71 12.74 6.20
N GLU A 131 -11.05 13.87 6.07
CA GLU A 131 -10.92 14.56 4.79
C GLU A 131 -9.86 13.86 3.92
N LYS A 132 -10.00 14.03 2.60
CA LYS A 132 -9.03 13.55 1.63
C LYS A 132 -7.66 14.17 1.90
N ASP A 133 -6.61 13.35 1.85
CA ASP A 133 -5.22 13.76 2.10
C ASP A 133 -5.01 14.44 3.47
N ILE A 134 -5.69 13.95 4.52
CA ILE A 134 -5.70 14.57 5.85
C ILE A 134 -4.29 14.76 6.44
N PHE A 135 -3.35 13.85 6.19
CA PHE A 135 -1.97 13.96 6.66
C PHE A 135 -1.19 15.05 5.92
N ALA A 136 -1.48 15.27 4.64
CA ALA A 136 -0.90 16.37 3.88
C ALA A 136 -1.48 17.72 4.38
N LYS A 137 -2.78 17.78 4.63
CA LYS A 137 -3.44 18.95 5.23
C LYS A 137 -2.94 19.28 6.63
N ALA A 138 -2.56 18.25 7.40
CA ALA A 138 -1.97 18.40 8.73
C ALA A 138 -0.45 18.67 8.67
N ASN A 139 0.16 18.78 7.49
CA ASN A 139 1.61 18.91 7.30
C ASN A 139 2.42 17.86 8.08
N SER A 140 1.87 16.66 8.26
CA SER A 140 2.42 15.60 9.11
C SER A 140 2.82 14.34 8.34
N SER A 141 2.66 14.31 7.02
CA SER A 141 3.01 13.14 6.19
C SER A 141 4.46 12.71 6.37
N GLY A 142 5.40 13.66 6.43
CA GLY A 142 6.83 13.38 6.60
C GLY A 142 7.14 12.74 7.96
N ILE A 143 6.58 13.29 9.03
CA ILE A 143 6.80 12.79 10.40
C ILE A 143 6.22 11.38 10.59
N ILE A 144 5.05 11.11 10.00
CA ILE A 144 4.42 9.79 10.05
C ILE A 144 5.24 8.78 9.25
N THR A 145 5.70 9.15 8.04
CA THR A 145 6.57 8.29 7.24
C THR A 145 7.88 8.01 7.95
N PHE A 146 8.49 9.02 8.58
CA PHE A 146 9.69 8.86 9.39
C PHE A 146 9.46 7.92 10.58
N GLY A 147 8.35 8.09 11.31
CA GLY A 147 7.97 7.18 12.42
C GLY A 147 7.81 5.73 11.97
N LEU A 148 7.18 5.49 10.80
CA LEU A 148 7.07 4.15 10.24
C LEU A 148 8.43 3.55 9.87
N LEU A 149 9.35 4.37 9.32
CA LEU A 149 10.70 3.92 8.97
C LEU A 149 11.54 3.60 10.20
N LEU A 150 11.35 4.32 11.32
CA LEU A 150 12.07 4.06 12.57
C LEU A 150 11.72 2.70 13.20
N MET A 151 10.57 2.12 12.91
CA MET A 151 10.21 0.80 13.41
C MET A 151 11.04 -0.33 12.79
N LEU A 152 11.57 -0.12 11.56
CA LEU A 152 12.33 -1.16 10.84
C LEU A 152 13.68 -1.50 11.50
N PRO A 153 14.55 -0.54 11.85
CA PRO A 153 15.82 -0.82 12.51
C PRO A 153 15.65 -1.52 13.86
N GLY A 154 14.61 -1.16 14.63
CA GLY A 154 14.34 -1.75 15.93
C GLY A 154 14.17 -3.27 15.88
N SER A 155 13.45 -3.76 14.88
CA SER A 155 13.24 -5.21 14.70
C SER A 155 14.50 -5.93 14.19
N LEU A 156 15.37 -5.25 13.44
CA LEU A 156 16.63 -5.83 12.96
C LEU A 156 17.73 -5.84 14.02
N ALA A 157 17.68 -4.92 14.97
CA ALA A 157 18.68 -4.79 16.03
C ALA A 157 18.69 -5.99 17.00
N THR A 158 17.64 -6.80 17.01
CA THR A 158 17.55 -8.02 17.84
C THR A 158 18.32 -9.20 17.25
N LEU A 159 18.79 -9.10 16.01
CA LEU A 159 19.51 -10.16 15.32
C LEU A 159 21.02 -9.99 15.44
N SER A 160 21.74 -11.14 15.53
CA SER A 160 23.19 -11.16 15.39
C SER A 160 23.58 -10.87 13.92
N PRO A 161 24.74 -10.23 13.66
CA PRO A 161 25.23 -10.00 12.29
C PRO A 161 25.36 -11.28 11.46
N SER A 162 25.75 -12.38 12.07
CA SER A 162 25.84 -13.71 11.43
C SER A 162 24.44 -14.24 11.05
N GLY A 163 23.46 -14.04 11.91
CA GLY A 163 22.06 -14.41 11.64
C GLY A 163 21.48 -13.61 10.47
N LEU A 164 21.79 -12.32 10.37
CA LEU A 164 21.38 -11.49 9.23
C LEU A 164 22.00 -12.00 7.93
N LEU A 165 23.30 -12.30 7.91
CA LEU A 165 24.01 -12.80 6.73
C LEU A 165 23.43 -14.14 6.23
N SER A 166 23.09 -15.05 7.14
CA SER A 166 22.48 -16.34 6.77
C SER A 166 21.08 -16.19 6.16
N MET A 167 20.36 -15.13 6.48
CA MET A 167 19.02 -14.87 5.95
C MET A 167 19.02 -14.16 4.59
N ILE A 168 20.11 -13.53 4.18
CA ILE A 168 20.17 -12.77 2.92
C ILE A 168 19.86 -13.67 1.72
N VAL A 169 20.52 -14.82 1.61
CA VAL A 169 20.34 -15.73 0.46
C VAL A 169 18.89 -16.22 0.33
N PRO A 170 18.26 -16.78 1.38
CA PRO A 170 16.85 -17.18 1.28
C PRO A 170 15.89 -16.00 1.02
N VAL A 171 16.14 -14.82 1.57
CA VAL A 171 15.31 -13.63 1.31
C VAL A 171 15.38 -13.23 -0.17
N PHE A 172 16.58 -13.14 -0.74
CA PHE A 172 16.74 -12.82 -2.17
C PHE A 172 16.10 -13.89 -3.06
N GLY A 173 16.28 -15.15 -2.74
CA GLY A 173 15.66 -16.26 -3.48
C GLY A 173 14.13 -16.18 -3.49
N ILE A 174 13.52 -15.99 -2.33
CA ILE A 174 12.06 -15.86 -2.20
C ILE A 174 11.57 -14.62 -2.94
N LEU A 175 12.21 -13.45 -2.78
CA LEU A 175 11.81 -12.22 -3.44
C LEU A 175 11.91 -12.31 -4.97
N LEU A 176 12.93 -13.00 -5.48
CA LEU A 176 13.07 -13.22 -6.92
C LEU A 176 11.94 -14.10 -7.46
N ILE A 177 11.66 -15.24 -6.80
CA ILE A 177 10.57 -16.14 -7.20
C ILE A 177 9.22 -15.41 -7.11
N CYS A 178 8.96 -14.69 -6.01
CA CYS A 178 7.72 -13.92 -5.83
C CYS A 178 7.58 -12.83 -6.90
N SER A 179 8.65 -12.12 -7.23
CA SER A 179 8.63 -11.08 -8.27
C SER A 179 8.25 -11.65 -9.63
N ILE A 180 8.87 -12.76 -10.02
CA ILE A 180 8.54 -13.45 -11.28
C ILE A 180 7.08 -13.93 -11.25
N GLY A 181 6.66 -14.54 -10.15
CA GLY A 181 5.29 -15.01 -9.97
C GLY A 181 4.26 -13.88 -10.12
N ILE A 182 4.50 -12.74 -9.48
CA ILE A 182 3.62 -11.56 -9.57
C ILE A 182 3.54 -11.06 -11.02
N ILE A 183 4.68 -10.90 -11.70
CA ILE A 183 4.70 -10.42 -13.09
C ILE A 183 3.92 -11.36 -14.01
N VAL A 184 4.15 -12.65 -13.91
CA VAL A 184 3.50 -13.66 -14.76
C VAL A 184 2.01 -13.73 -14.48
N ILE A 185 1.62 -13.90 -13.21
CA ILE A 185 0.20 -14.05 -12.83
C ILE A 185 -0.58 -12.77 -13.13
N CYS A 186 -0.08 -11.62 -12.70
CA CYS A 186 -0.77 -10.35 -12.95
C CYS A 186 -0.79 -10.00 -14.43
N GLY A 187 0.26 -10.33 -15.18
CA GLY A 187 0.30 -10.14 -16.63
C GLY A 187 -0.74 -11.00 -17.37
N ILE A 188 -0.89 -12.27 -16.98
CA ILE A 188 -1.88 -13.19 -17.56
C ILE A 188 -3.30 -12.73 -17.20
N VAL A 189 -3.56 -12.52 -15.90
CA VAL A 189 -4.88 -12.07 -15.42
C VAL A 189 -5.28 -10.74 -16.06
N GLY A 190 -4.33 -9.80 -16.15
CA GLY A 190 -4.57 -8.52 -16.80
C GLY A 190 -4.94 -8.66 -18.26
N LYS A 191 -4.26 -9.55 -18.99
CA LYS A 191 -4.59 -9.84 -20.39
C LYS A 191 -5.98 -10.45 -20.55
N VAL A 192 -6.37 -11.36 -19.66
CA VAL A 192 -7.72 -11.97 -19.65
C VAL A 192 -8.79 -10.91 -19.37
N LEU A 193 -8.49 -9.93 -18.50
CA LEU A 193 -9.39 -8.82 -18.18
C LEU A 193 -9.37 -7.68 -19.24
N GLY A 194 -8.66 -7.84 -20.35
CA GLY A 194 -8.56 -6.82 -21.40
C GLY A 194 -7.65 -5.64 -21.05
N CYS A 195 -6.86 -5.76 -19.99
CA CYS A 195 -5.88 -4.76 -19.58
C CYS A 195 -4.52 -5.02 -20.23
N SER A 196 -3.68 -3.97 -20.33
CA SER A 196 -2.31 -4.15 -20.78
C SER A 196 -1.52 -5.01 -19.78
N PRO A 197 -0.77 -6.04 -20.24
CA PRO A 197 0.04 -6.88 -19.36
C PRO A 197 1.06 -6.08 -18.53
N TYR A 198 1.62 -5.02 -19.12
CA TYR A 198 2.59 -4.18 -18.41
C TYR A 198 1.95 -3.33 -17.31
N THR A 199 0.77 -2.74 -17.58
CA THR A 199 0.01 -2.04 -16.53
C THR A 199 -0.36 -3.00 -15.40
N SER A 200 -0.85 -4.19 -15.74
CA SER A 200 -1.29 -5.17 -14.75
C SER A 200 -0.12 -5.71 -13.92
N ALA A 201 1.04 -5.97 -14.53
CA ALA A 201 2.25 -6.34 -13.83
C ALA A 201 2.73 -5.20 -12.92
N ALA A 202 2.74 -3.94 -13.40
CA ALA A 202 3.11 -2.79 -12.59
C ALA A 202 2.20 -2.65 -11.36
N VAL A 203 0.88 -2.77 -11.55
CA VAL A 203 -0.11 -2.74 -10.46
C VAL A 203 0.11 -3.91 -9.49
N GLY A 204 0.39 -5.13 -9.98
CA GLY A 204 0.71 -6.26 -9.11
C GLY A 204 1.94 -6.03 -8.24
N VAL A 205 3.00 -5.48 -8.82
CA VAL A 205 4.27 -5.19 -8.11
C VAL A 205 4.11 -4.09 -7.05
N THR A 206 3.03 -3.29 -7.09
CA THR A 206 2.78 -2.30 -6.02
C THR A 206 2.66 -2.92 -4.64
N CYS A 207 2.35 -4.22 -4.52
CA CYS A 207 2.36 -4.94 -3.25
C CYS A 207 3.73 -4.92 -2.54
N MET A 208 4.81 -4.76 -3.30
CA MET A 208 6.17 -4.66 -2.77
C MET A 208 6.57 -3.22 -2.40
N LEU A 209 5.82 -2.21 -2.87
CA LEU A 209 6.24 -0.81 -2.81
C LEU A 209 5.55 -0.04 -1.70
N ALA A 210 4.24 -0.23 -1.52
CA ALA A 210 3.39 0.57 -0.66
C ALA A 210 3.37 2.08 -1.00
N TYR A 211 2.46 2.81 -0.41
CA TYR A 211 2.43 4.27 -0.47
C TYR A 211 3.45 4.84 0.55
N PRO A 212 4.21 5.90 0.26
CA PRO A 212 4.17 6.78 -0.93
C PRO A 212 5.08 6.35 -2.10
N ALA A 213 5.86 5.29 -1.97
CA ALA A 213 6.83 4.89 -2.99
C ALA A 213 6.15 4.62 -4.35
N THR A 214 4.96 4.01 -4.35
CA THR A 214 4.17 3.78 -5.57
C THR A 214 3.87 5.08 -6.32
N GLN A 215 3.49 6.15 -5.61
CA GLN A 215 3.23 7.45 -6.21
C GLN A 215 4.50 8.05 -6.82
N ILE A 216 5.59 8.06 -6.06
CA ILE A 216 6.88 8.63 -6.48
C ILE A 216 7.36 7.95 -7.76
N ILE A 217 7.42 6.61 -7.77
CA ILE A 217 7.90 5.84 -8.92
C ILE A 217 7.01 6.05 -10.15
N THR A 218 5.70 6.18 -9.95
CA THR A 218 4.78 6.44 -11.06
C THR A 218 5.02 7.82 -11.65
N THR A 219 5.17 8.83 -10.79
CA THR A 219 5.47 10.21 -11.23
C THR A 219 6.80 10.28 -11.96
N GLU A 220 7.86 9.70 -11.39
CA GLU A 220 9.17 9.64 -12.05
C GLU A 220 9.13 8.85 -13.37
N GLY A 221 8.34 7.77 -13.42
CA GLY A 221 8.14 6.99 -14.63
C GLY A 221 7.49 7.80 -15.75
N VAL A 222 6.51 8.64 -15.43
CA VAL A 222 5.90 9.58 -16.39
C VAL A 222 6.89 10.68 -16.74
N ASP A 223 7.54 11.30 -15.77
CA ASP A 223 8.46 12.42 -15.97
C ASP A 223 9.75 12.04 -16.74
N SER A 224 10.02 10.74 -16.88
CA SER A 224 11.15 10.25 -17.68
C SER A 224 10.97 10.40 -19.19
N PHE A 225 9.81 10.89 -19.66
CA PHE A 225 9.53 11.16 -21.06
C PHE A 225 9.38 12.65 -21.29
N GLU A 226 9.80 13.10 -22.47
CA GLU A 226 9.47 14.45 -22.96
C GLU A 226 8.05 14.43 -23.53
N TRP A 227 7.16 15.21 -22.95
CA TRP A 227 5.75 15.29 -23.33
C TRP A 227 5.43 16.59 -24.05
N GLU A 228 4.51 16.56 -25.01
CA GLU A 228 4.03 17.73 -25.72
C GLU A 228 2.66 18.16 -25.15
N GLY A 229 2.50 19.44 -24.85
CA GLY A 229 1.23 19.98 -24.36
C GLY A 229 0.66 19.24 -23.14
N ASP A 230 -0.60 18.79 -23.22
CA ASP A 230 -1.33 18.13 -22.12
C ASP A 230 -1.07 16.62 -22.01
N GLU A 231 -0.20 16.06 -22.84
CA GLU A 231 0.05 14.60 -22.86
C GLU A 231 0.55 14.09 -21.52
N ARG A 232 1.39 14.86 -20.80
CA ARG A 232 1.89 14.51 -19.47
C ARG A 232 0.74 14.31 -18.49
N GLN A 233 -0.22 15.24 -18.47
CA GLN A 233 -1.36 15.13 -17.54
C GLN A 233 -2.21 13.91 -17.89
N LYS A 234 -2.47 13.67 -19.19
CA LYS A 234 -3.22 12.49 -19.65
C LYS A 234 -2.50 11.17 -19.27
N ALA A 235 -1.18 11.12 -19.35
CA ALA A 235 -0.39 9.96 -18.94
C ALA A 235 -0.47 9.73 -17.42
N MET A 236 -0.41 10.80 -16.63
CA MET A 236 -0.61 10.75 -15.18
C MET A 236 -2.02 10.25 -14.82
N ASP A 237 -3.04 10.81 -15.43
CA ASP A 237 -4.45 10.43 -15.19
C ASP A 237 -4.73 8.98 -15.62
N TYR A 238 -4.00 8.47 -16.59
CA TYR A 238 -4.10 7.08 -17.04
C TYR A 238 -3.50 6.07 -16.07
N ILE A 239 -2.28 6.33 -15.56
CA ILE A 239 -1.51 5.32 -14.82
C ILE A 239 -1.57 5.49 -13.30
N LEU A 240 -1.50 6.73 -12.79
CA LEU A 240 -1.38 7.01 -11.37
C LEU A 240 -2.55 6.46 -10.51
N PRO A 241 -3.83 6.62 -10.91
CA PRO A 241 -4.93 6.08 -10.13
C PRO A 241 -4.87 4.55 -10.01
N LYS A 242 -4.49 3.86 -11.09
CA LYS A 242 -4.37 2.39 -11.11
C LYS A 242 -3.30 1.91 -10.17
N MET A 243 -2.14 2.57 -10.18
CA MET A 243 -1.02 2.25 -9.31
C MET A 243 -1.34 2.51 -7.83
N ILE A 244 -1.95 3.64 -7.51
CA ILE A 244 -2.34 3.98 -6.13
C ILE A 244 -3.41 3.00 -5.62
N ILE A 245 -4.46 2.75 -6.39
CA ILE A 245 -5.53 1.82 -5.99
C ILE A 245 -4.96 0.42 -5.81
N GLY A 246 -4.14 -0.06 -6.76
CA GLY A 246 -3.48 -1.35 -6.66
C GLY A 246 -2.62 -1.46 -5.41
N GLY A 247 -1.79 -0.45 -5.12
CA GLY A 247 -0.96 -0.41 -3.91
C GLY A 247 -1.79 -0.44 -2.63
N PHE A 248 -2.85 0.34 -2.55
CA PHE A 248 -3.73 0.32 -1.37
C PHE A 248 -4.44 -1.01 -1.19
N VAL A 249 -5.02 -1.58 -2.25
CA VAL A 249 -5.76 -2.84 -2.16
C VAL A 249 -4.84 -4.00 -1.79
N THR A 250 -3.67 -4.09 -2.39
CA THR A 250 -2.76 -5.21 -2.17
C THR A 250 -2.04 -5.12 -0.83
N VAL A 251 -1.54 -3.95 -0.46
CA VAL A 251 -0.72 -3.78 0.77
C VAL A 251 -1.58 -3.66 2.02
N THR A 252 -2.77 -3.07 1.93
CA THR A 252 -3.63 -2.91 3.11
C THR A 252 -4.68 -4.00 3.23
N ILE A 253 -5.61 -4.09 2.28
CA ILE A 253 -6.77 -4.98 2.40
C ILE A 253 -6.33 -6.44 2.27
N ALA A 254 -5.67 -6.78 1.16
CA ALA A 254 -5.30 -8.17 0.89
C ALA A 254 -4.27 -8.70 1.88
N SER A 255 -3.21 -7.95 2.18
CA SER A 255 -2.16 -8.40 3.08
C SER A 255 -2.65 -8.58 4.52
N VAL A 256 -3.49 -7.67 5.02
CA VAL A 256 -4.06 -7.78 6.37
C VAL A 256 -5.04 -8.95 6.43
N ALA A 257 -5.92 -9.14 5.43
CA ALA A 257 -6.84 -10.26 5.38
C ALA A 257 -6.08 -11.60 5.36
N PHE A 258 -5.07 -11.75 4.49
CA PHE A 258 -4.23 -12.95 4.44
C PHE A 258 -3.48 -13.18 5.75
N ALA A 259 -2.86 -12.16 6.32
CA ALA A 259 -2.13 -12.28 7.59
C ALA A 259 -3.04 -12.68 8.75
N SER A 260 -4.29 -12.23 8.76
CA SER A 260 -5.26 -12.57 9.81
C SER A 260 -5.78 -14.01 9.70
N ILE A 261 -5.84 -14.56 8.48
CA ILE A 261 -6.27 -15.95 8.24
C ILE A 261 -5.09 -16.92 8.44
N ILE A 262 -3.94 -16.60 7.87
CA ILE A 262 -2.80 -17.52 7.83
C ILE A 262 -1.96 -17.45 9.12
N GLY A 263 -1.89 -16.28 9.78
CA GLY A 263 -1.15 -16.10 11.00
C GLY A 263 -1.48 -17.15 12.08
N PRO A 264 -2.75 -17.33 12.47
CA PRO A 264 -3.15 -18.35 13.45
C PRO A 264 -2.93 -19.81 13.01
N ILE A 265 -2.74 -20.06 11.71
CA ILE A 265 -2.50 -21.41 11.17
C ILE A 265 -1.00 -21.77 11.26
N ILE A 266 -0.12 -20.76 11.11
CA ILE A 266 1.34 -20.97 11.10
C ILE A 266 1.91 -20.88 12.51
N PHE A 267 1.36 -20.06 13.36
CA PHE A 267 1.81 -19.77 14.73
C PHE A 267 0.79 -20.24 15.75
#